data_c3d579005186fe46221e9f75e2a42d0d
#
_entry.id   c3d579005186fe46221e9f75e2a42d0d
#
_cell.length_a   1.000
_cell.length_b   1.000
_cell.length_c   1.000
_cell.angle_alpha   90.00
_cell.angle_beta   90.00
_cell.angle_gamma   90.00
#
_symmetry.space_group_name_H-M   'P 1'
#
loop_
_entity.id
_entity.type
_entity.pdbx_description
1 polymer ?
#
loop_
_entity_poly.entity_id
_entity_poly.type
_entity_poly.pdbx_seq_one_letter_code
_entity_poly.pdbx_strand_id
1 'polypeptide(L)'
;LVVDLAHRDDLLSYGMYPLDDSTLVGLRISDNWADEQHVYFAMRFSEPFEWLDQMAELDVEKVDGVLMQELNYVPIVSMVFKNVKTIEARVSLSFVDLDGAVANLDAEAPTARGFEAAKAKAEGTWDEALGRIQIDESDPAERAIFYTALYHSLTVPNLATDVDGRYRGTDLQIHQGDLDSPRYTVFSLWDTFRATHPLLNVLEPERTEQFIRNFMDMHLSLIH
;
A
#
# COMPACT_ATOMS: atom_id res chain seq x y z
N LEU A 1 -5.52 -19.58 6.25
CA LEU A 1 -5.10 -18.18 6.26
C LEU A 1 -6.18 -17.36 6.96
N VAL A 2 -5.74 -16.39 7.76
CA VAL A 2 -6.65 -15.46 8.44
C VAL A 2 -6.29 -14.05 7.98
N VAL A 3 -7.31 -13.25 7.67
CA VAL A 3 -7.19 -11.81 7.46
C VAL A 3 -7.93 -11.11 8.60
N ASP A 4 -7.21 -10.26 9.31
CA ASP A 4 -7.71 -9.49 10.46
C ASP A 4 -7.61 -8.00 10.13
N LEU A 5 -8.76 -7.33 10.03
CA LEU A 5 -8.86 -5.89 9.79
C LEU A 5 -9.01 -5.08 11.08
N ALA A 6 -9.17 -5.73 12.24
CA ALA A 6 -9.33 -5.04 13.53
C ALA A 6 -8.00 -4.63 14.18
N HIS A 7 -6.87 -5.14 13.65
CA HIS A 7 -5.58 -4.91 14.27
C HIS A 7 -5.12 -3.46 14.08
N ARG A 8 -4.77 -2.78 15.20
CA ARG A 8 -4.35 -1.36 15.28
C ARG A 8 -5.44 -0.39 14.83
N ASP A 9 -5.33 0.83 15.28
CA ASP A 9 -6.15 1.99 14.99
C ASP A 9 -7.65 1.78 15.28
N ASP A 10 -8.39 2.86 15.38
CA ASP A 10 -9.83 2.80 15.59
C ASP A 10 -10.52 2.49 14.25
N LEU A 11 -11.18 1.34 14.20
CA LEU A 11 -11.86 0.87 12.99
C LEU A 11 -13.19 1.58 12.82
N LEU A 12 -13.32 2.38 11.75
CA LEU A 12 -14.55 3.12 11.41
C LEU A 12 -15.46 2.29 10.51
N SER A 13 -14.89 1.64 9.51
CA SER A 13 -15.63 0.82 8.55
C SER A 13 -14.74 -0.25 7.94
N TYR A 14 -15.33 -1.36 7.52
CA TYR A 14 -14.63 -2.43 6.86
C TYR A 14 -15.56 -3.30 6.04
N GLY A 15 -15.00 -4.01 5.07
CA GLY A 15 -15.71 -5.03 4.31
C GLY A 15 -14.73 -5.90 3.55
N MET A 16 -15.09 -7.17 3.39
CA MET A 16 -14.32 -8.13 2.59
C MET A 16 -15.27 -9.08 1.87
N TYR A 17 -14.94 -9.45 0.65
CA TYR A 17 -15.66 -10.51 -0.06
C TYR A 17 -14.78 -11.18 -1.12
N PRO A 18 -15.04 -12.44 -1.45
CA PRO A 18 -14.39 -13.10 -2.56
C PRO A 18 -14.89 -12.50 -3.88
N LEU A 19 -13.97 -11.99 -4.69
CA LEU A 19 -14.28 -11.54 -6.06
C LEU A 19 -14.45 -12.73 -7.01
N ASP A 20 -13.62 -13.75 -6.79
CA ASP A 20 -13.66 -15.05 -7.45
C ASP A 20 -13.15 -16.13 -6.49
N ASP A 21 -12.90 -17.34 -6.96
CA ASP A 21 -12.46 -18.49 -6.16
C ASP A 21 -11.01 -18.37 -5.62
N SER A 22 -10.25 -17.40 -6.12
CA SER A 22 -8.83 -17.19 -5.78
C SER A 22 -8.50 -15.75 -5.43
N THR A 23 -9.45 -14.81 -5.52
CA THR A 23 -9.24 -13.38 -5.27
C THR A 23 -10.18 -12.88 -4.18
N LEU A 24 -9.59 -12.32 -3.12
CA LEU A 24 -10.26 -11.60 -2.05
C LEU A 24 -10.06 -10.09 -2.26
N VAL A 25 -11.12 -9.32 -2.12
CA VAL A 25 -11.06 -7.86 -2.10
C VAL A 25 -11.72 -7.33 -0.84
N GLY A 26 -11.31 -6.13 -0.43
CA GLY A 26 -11.91 -5.50 0.74
C GLY A 26 -11.44 -4.09 0.97
N LEU A 27 -12.03 -3.47 1.99
CA LEU A 27 -11.67 -2.14 2.45
C LEU A 27 -11.52 -2.12 3.97
N ARG A 28 -10.72 -1.17 4.44
CA ARG A 28 -10.60 -0.78 5.82
C ARG A 28 -10.54 0.75 5.90
N ILE A 29 -11.47 1.35 6.63
CA ILE A 29 -11.43 2.77 6.99
C ILE A 29 -11.13 2.84 8.47
N SER A 30 -10.12 3.60 8.85
CA SER A 30 -9.69 3.71 10.25
C SER A 30 -9.28 5.14 10.59
N ASP A 31 -9.35 5.43 11.89
CA ASP A 31 -8.97 6.70 12.49
C ASP A 31 -7.88 6.45 13.54
N ASN A 32 -6.88 7.28 13.61
CA ASN A 32 -5.89 7.42 14.67
C ASN A 32 -4.81 8.43 14.30
N TRP A 33 -3.75 7.99 13.56
CA TRP A 33 -2.69 8.87 13.08
C TRP A 33 -3.17 9.82 11.99
N ALA A 34 -3.98 9.31 11.08
CA ALA A 34 -4.63 10.08 10.03
C ALA A 34 -6.14 10.00 10.24
N ASP A 35 -6.82 11.13 10.16
CA ASP A 35 -8.27 11.20 10.19
C ASP A 35 -8.81 10.44 8.96
N GLU A 36 -9.67 9.45 9.20
CA GLU A 36 -10.38 8.70 8.16
C GLU A 36 -9.48 8.14 7.04
N GLN A 37 -8.55 7.27 7.41
CA GLN A 37 -7.68 6.61 6.45
C GLN A 37 -8.42 5.51 5.68
N HIS A 38 -8.61 5.72 4.38
CA HIS A 38 -9.21 4.74 3.47
C HIS A 38 -8.13 3.84 2.86
N VAL A 39 -8.27 2.53 3.02
CA VAL A 39 -7.40 1.53 2.41
C VAL A 39 -8.27 0.46 1.77
N TYR A 40 -8.19 0.34 0.46
CA TYR A 40 -8.76 -0.76 -0.32
C TYR A 40 -7.67 -1.75 -0.65
N PHE A 41 -8.00 -3.02 -0.73
CA PHE A 41 -7.01 -4.04 -1.04
C PHE A 41 -7.58 -5.12 -1.96
N ALA A 42 -6.68 -5.73 -2.74
CA ALA A 42 -6.94 -6.95 -3.48
C ALA A 42 -5.85 -7.97 -3.16
N MET A 43 -6.26 -9.20 -2.85
CA MET A 43 -5.37 -10.33 -2.56
C MET A 43 -5.69 -11.46 -3.52
N ARG A 44 -4.72 -11.88 -4.33
CA ARG A 44 -4.86 -13.01 -5.26
C ARG A 44 -3.93 -14.14 -4.86
N PHE A 45 -4.51 -15.34 -4.81
CA PHE A 45 -3.81 -16.56 -4.41
C PHE A 45 -3.55 -17.44 -5.63
N SER A 46 -2.50 -18.27 -5.55
CA SER A 46 -2.18 -19.25 -6.59
C SER A 46 -3.16 -20.43 -6.64
N GLU A 47 -3.93 -20.61 -5.57
CA GLU A 47 -4.86 -21.73 -5.39
C GLU A 47 -6.22 -21.21 -4.95
N PRO A 48 -7.31 -21.88 -5.33
CA PRO A 48 -8.63 -21.53 -4.86
C PRO A 48 -8.78 -21.77 -3.35
N PHE A 49 -9.57 -20.93 -2.72
CA PHE A 49 -9.87 -21.03 -1.29
C PHE A 49 -11.36 -21.29 -1.06
N GLU A 50 -11.65 -21.94 0.05
CA GLU A 50 -12.99 -21.96 0.61
C GLU A 50 -13.10 -20.83 1.65
N TRP A 51 -14.08 -19.99 1.43
CA TRP A 51 -14.45 -18.94 2.34
C TRP A 51 -15.19 -19.55 3.52
N LEU A 52 -14.64 -19.45 4.74
CA LEU A 52 -15.35 -19.79 5.95
C LEU A 52 -16.03 -18.54 6.48
N ASP A 53 -17.25 -18.34 6.07
CA ASP A 53 -18.10 -17.29 6.57
C ASP A 53 -18.54 -17.63 8.00
N GLN A 54 -18.00 -16.95 9.00
CA GLN A 54 -18.57 -16.99 10.36
C GLN A 54 -19.79 -16.06 10.47
N MET A 55 -20.25 -15.49 9.36
CA MET A 55 -21.14 -14.33 9.30
C MET A 55 -22.36 -14.55 8.38
N ALA A 56 -22.78 -15.79 8.19
CA ALA A 56 -23.81 -16.20 7.22
C ALA A 56 -25.25 -15.67 7.46
N GLU A 57 -25.50 -14.82 8.44
CA GLU A 57 -26.87 -14.36 8.79
C GLU A 57 -27.01 -12.83 8.95
N LEU A 58 -26.20 -12.01 8.29
CA LEU A 58 -26.31 -10.57 8.45
C LEU A 58 -26.86 -9.90 7.20
N ASP A 59 -27.82 -8.98 7.44
CA ASP A 59 -28.22 -7.98 6.44
C ASP A 59 -27.03 -7.11 6.10
N VAL A 60 -26.52 -7.30 4.90
CA VAL A 60 -25.31 -6.63 4.43
C VAL A 60 -25.72 -5.47 3.53
N GLU A 61 -25.43 -4.27 3.94
CA GLU A 61 -25.60 -3.09 3.12
C GLU A 61 -24.41 -2.92 2.17
N LYS A 62 -24.68 -2.65 0.90
CA LYS A 62 -23.63 -2.39 -0.10
C LYS A 62 -23.38 -0.88 -0.17
N VAL A 63 -22.18 -0.46 0.17
CA VAL A 63 -21.66 0.88 -0.10
C VAL A 63 -20.58 0.77 -1.17
N ASP A 64 -20.72 1.49 -2.27
CA ASP A 64 -19.81 1.42 -3.43
C ASP A 64 -19.58 0.01 -3.98
N GLY A 65 -20.59 -0.86 -3.87
CA GLY A 65 -20.48 -2.26 -4.30
C GLY A 65 -19.81 -3.19 -3.29
N VAL A 66 -19.30 -2.69 -2.19
CA VAL A 66 -18.71 -3.45 -1.09
C VAL A 66 -19.78 -3.84 -0.08
N LEU A 67 -19.70 -5.07 0.40
CA LEU A 67 -20.55 -5.55 1.49
C LEU A 67 -20.06 -4.93 2.80
N MET A 68 -20.80 -3.95 3.32
CA MET A 68 -20.50 -3.29 4.60
C MET A 68 -21.18 -4.02 5.74
N GLN A 69 -20.47 -4.19 6.84
CA GLN A 69 -21.02 -4.78 8.06
C GLN A 69 -21.08 -3.74 9.18
N GLU A 70 -22.16 -3.73 9.93
CA GLU A 70 -22.23 -2.95 11.15
C GLU A 70 -21.22 -3.47 12.21
N LEU A 71 -20.60 -2.53 12.93
CA LEU A 71 -19.47 -2.67 13.86
C LEU A 71 -19.59 -3.67 15.02
N ASN A 72 -20.52 -4.60 15.01
CA ASN A 72 -20.71 -5.56 16.09
C ASN A 72 -19.99 -6.90 15.92
N TYR A 73 -19.23 -7.09 14.85
CA TYR A 73 -18.55 -8.35 14.53
C TYR A 73 -17.04 -8.14 14.37
N VAL A 74 -16.29 -9.15 14.75
CA VAL A 74 -14.83 -9.13 14.59
C VAL A 74 -14.53 -9.18 13.08
N PRO A 75 -13.85 -8.18 12.53
CA PRO A 75 -13.56 -8.11 11.09
C PRO A 75 -12.43 -9.09 10.72
N ILE A 76 -12.64 -10.36 11.05
CA ILE A 76 -11.69 -11.44 10.83
C ILE A 76 -12.33 -12.48 9.92
N VAL A 77 -11.63 -12.83 8.88
CA VAL A 77 -12.04 -13.83 7.92
C VAL A 77 -11.04 -14.97 7.87
N SER A 78 -11.54 -16.18 7.77
CA SER A 78 -10.75 -17.39 7.57
C SER A 78 -10.93 -17.96 6.17
N MET A 79 -9.83 -18.26 5.50
CA MET A 79 -9.80 -18.95 4.22
C MET A 79 -9.10 -20.31 4.37
N VAL A 80 -9.68 -21.35 3.78
CA VAL A 80 -9.13 -22.70 3.80
C VAL A 80 -8.70 -23.10 2.40
N PHE A 81 -7.44 -23.49 2.27
CA PHE A 81 -6.87 -24.04 1.04
C PHE A 81 -6.73 -25.55 1.21
N LYS A 82 -7.36 -26.33 0.32
CA LYS A 82 -7.37 -27.78 0.43
C LYS A 82 -6.26 -28.43 -0.37
N ASN A 83 -5.64 -29.48 0.21
CA ASN A 83 -4.68 -30.35 -0.46
C ASN A 83 -3.42 -29.63 -1.02
N VAL A 84 -3.07 -28.45 -0.48
CA VAL A 84 -1.88 -27.69 -0.88
C VAL A 84 -0.89 -27.61 0.27
N LYS A 85 0.41 -27.54 -0.07
CA LYS A 85 1.51 -27.37 0.91
C LYS A 85 2.03 -25.95 0.92
N THR A 86 1.91 -25.26 -0.20
CA THR A 86 2.43 -23.90 -0.41
C THR A 86 1.43 -23.15 -1.26
N ILE A 87 1.15 -21.91 -0.88
CA ILE A 87 0.38 -20.96 -1.67
C ILE A 87 1.21 -19.71 -1.89
N GLU A 88 1.09 -19.09 -3.05
CA GLU A 88 1.57 -17.74 -3.29
C GLU A 88 0.40 -16.78 -3.10
N ALA A 89 0.63 -15.70 -2.38
CA ALA A 89 -0.31 -14.59 -2.24
C ALA A 89 0.31 -13.33 -2.86
N ARG A 90 -0.47 -12.61 -3.64
CA ARG A 90 -0.15 -11.29 -4.18
C ARG A 90 -1.14 -10.30 -3.61
N VAL A 91 -0.63 -9.19 -3.11
CA VAL A 91 -1.45 -8.17 -2.44
C VAL A 91 -1.14 -6.82 -3.06
N SER A 92 -2.18 -6.06 -3.33
CA SER A 92 -2.10 -4.66 -3.71
C SER A 92 -2.98 -3.81 -2.80
N LEU A 93 -2.67 -2.53 -2.74
CA LEU A 93 -3.43 -1.53 -2.03
C LEU A 93 -3.86 -0.42 -3.00
N SER A 94 -4.96 0.24 -2.67
CA SER A 94 -5.38 1.52 -3.25
C SER A 94 -5.94 2.40 -2.14
N PHE A 95 -5.76 3.70 -2.26
CA PHE A 95 -6.43 4.68 -1.40
C PHE A 95 -7.68 5.27 -2.07
N VAL A 96 -8.01 4.79 -3.28
CA VAL A 96 -9.09 5.29 -4.13
C VAL A 96 -10.34 4.43 -3.99
N ASP A 97 -10.28 3.21 -4.52
CA ASP A 97 -11.39 2.26 -4.54
C ASP A 97 -10.91 0.81 -4.77
N LEU A 98 -11.86 -0.14 -4.79
CA LEU A 98 -11.56 -1.56 -5.04
C LEU A 98 -11.07 -1.80 -6.46
N ASP A 99 -11.61 -1.11 -7.46
CA ASP A 99 -11.20 -1.27 -8.85
C ASP A 99 -9.73 -0.81 -9.01
N GLY A 100 -9.34 0.26 -8.32
CA GLY A 100 -7.95 0.69 -8.21
C GLY A 100 -7.04 -0.37 -7.60
N ALA A 101 -7.47 -1.00 -6.51
CA ALA A 101 -6.69 -2.08 -5.89
C ALA A 101 -6.51 -3.29 -6.85
N VAL A 102 -7.55 -3.68 -7.59
CA VAL A 102 -7.46 -4.76 -8.58
C VAL A 102 -6.56 -4.35 -9.75
N ALA A 103 -6.70 -3.13 -10.26
CA ALA A 103 -5.86 -2.61 -11.36
C ALA A 103 -4.38 -2.55 -10.97
N ASN A 104 -4.07 -2.09 -9.75
CA ASN A 104 -2.72 -2.09 -9.19
C ASN A 104 -2.16 -3.51 -9.10
N LEU A 105 -2.97 -4.48 -8.62
CA LEU A 105 -2.56 -5.88 -8.55
C LEU A 105 -2.18 -6.45 -9.92
N ASP A 106 -3.01 -6.20 -10.93
CA ASP A 106 -2.80 -6.71 -12.28
C ASP A 106 -1.57 -6.10 -12.96
N ALA A 107 -1.32 -4.82 -12.72
CA ALA A 107 -0.19 -4.11 -13.31
C ALA A 107 1.15 -4.41 -12.61
N GLU A 108 1.15 -4.41 -11.28
CA GLU A 108 2.39 -4.47 -10.49
C GLU A 108 2.80 -5.90 -10.13
N ALA A 109 1.83 -6.77 -9.88
CA ALA A 109 2.03 -8.17 -9.50
C ALA A 109 1.24 -9.15 -10.38
N PRO A 110 1.42 -9.13 -11.72
CA PRO A 110 0.67 -9.99 -12.63
C PRO A 110 0.91 -11.47 -12.31
N THR A 111 -0.12 -12.29 -12.48
CA THR A 111 -0.08 -13.73 -12.17
C THR A 111 1.03 -14.48 -12.91
N ALA A 112 1.38 -14.05 -14.13
CA ALA A 112 2.47 -14.63 -14.90
C ALA A 112 3.87 -14.44 -14.28
N ARG A 113 4.02 -13.52 -13.33
CA ARG A 113 5.28 -13.27 -12.61
C ARG A 113 5.27 -14.05 -11.30
N GLY A 114 5.95 -15.18 -11.24
CA GLY A 114 6.13 -15.95 -10.01
C GLY A 114 6.95 -15.23 -8.94
N PHE A 115 6.97 -15.79 -7.73
CA PHE A 115 7.66 -15.22 -6.55
C PHE A 115 9.14 -14.89 -6.82
N GLU A 116 9.89 -15.79 -7.43
CA GLU A 116 11.33 -15.59 -7.69
C GLU A 116 11.58 -14.40 -8.64
N ALA A 117 10.72 -14.21 -9.64
CA ALA A 117 10.83 -13.06 -10.54
C ALA A 117 10.46 -11.74 -9.84
N ALA A 118 9.46 -11.76 -8.95
CA ALA A 118 9.11 -10.59 -8.13
C ALA A 118 10.25 -10.23 -7.17
N LYS A 119 10.84 -11.24 -6.51
CA LYS A 119 12.00 -11.09 -5.63
C LYS A 119 13.18 -10.48 -6.38
N ALA A 120 13.57 -11.05 -7.53
CA ALA A 120 14.69 -10.55 -8.32
C ALA A 120 14.48 -9.10 -8.80
N LYS A 121 13.24 -8.74 -9.17
CA LYS A 121 12.89 -7.35 -9.51
C LYS A 121 13.07 -6.42 -8.31
N ALA A 122 12.60 -6.81 -7.13
CA ALA A 122 12.73 -6.01 -5.91
C ALA A 122 14.21 -5.83 -5.52
N GLU A 123 14.99 -6.91 -5.53
CA GLU A 123 16.44 -6.87 -5.29
C GLU A 123 17.15 -5.91 -6.26
N GLY A 124 16.89 -6.03 -7.57
CA GLY A 124 17.48 -5.12 -8.55
C GLY A 124 17.10 -3.66 -8.36
N THR A 125 15.84 -3.38 -8.00
CA THR A 125 15.39 -2.01 -7.70
C THR A 125 16.12 -1.43 -6.48
N TRP A 126 16.29 -2.21 -5.43
CA TRP A 126 17.02 -1.79 -4.23
C TRP A 126 18.52 -1.65 -4.48
N ASP A 127 19.12 -2.56 -5.25
CA ASP A 127 20.54 -2.47 -5.64
C ASP A 127 20.82 -1.20 -6.44
N GLU A 128 19.93 -0.80 -7.34
CA GLU A 128 20.02 0.46 -8.07
C GLU A 128 19.93 1.67 -7.13
N ALA A 129 18.93 1.69 -6.24
CA ALA A 129 18.71 2.81 -5.33
C ALA A 129 19.85 2.98 -4.32
N LEU A 130 20.29 1.88 -3.69
CA LEU A 130 21.36 1.88 -2.69
C LEU A 130 22.74 2.09 -3.34
N GLY A 131 22.93 1.62 -4.59
CA GLY A 131 24.17 1.74 -5.34
C GLY A 131 24.52 3.17 -5.77
N ARG A 132 23.62 4.14 -5.58
CA ARG A 132 23.88 5.57 -5.84
C ARG A 132 24.96 6.15 -4.93
N ILE A 133 25.15 5.57 -3.74
CA ILE A 133 26.29 5.90 -2.87
C ILE A 133 27.13 4.64 -2.73
N GLN A 134 28.38 4.73 -3.12
CA GLN A 134 29.38 3.67 -2.93
C GLN A 134 30.36 4.10 -1.86
N ILE A 135 30.55 3.27 -0.85
CA ILE A 135 31.51 3.50 0.24
C ILE A 135 32.68 2.54 0.12
N ASP A 136 33.87 3.03 0.38
CA ASP A 136 35.10 2.23 0.49
C ASP A 136 35.31 1.85 1.96
N GLU A 137 34.47 0.93 2.44
CA GLU A 137 34.52 0.40 3.80
C GLU A 137 34.80 -1.09 3.77
N SER A 138 35.87 -1.49 4.47
CA SER A 138 36.33 -2.88 4.51
C SER A 138 35.68 -3.71 5.62
N ASP A 139 35.17 -3.05 6.69
CA ASP A 139 34.43 -3.75 7.74
C ASP A 139 33.01 -4.05 7.29
N PRO A 140 32.62 -5.34 7.20
CA PRO A 140 31.28 -5.73 6.77
C PRO A 140 30.17 -5.21 7.70
N ALA A 141 30.42 -5.03 8.99
CA ALA A 141 29.44 -4.55 9.95
C ALA A 141 29.17 -3.06 9.75
N GLU A 142 30.20 -2.23 9.61
CA GLU A 142 30.06 -0.80 9.33
C GLU A 142 29.39 -0.56 7.96
N ARG A 143 29.77 -1.35 6.97
CA ARG A 143 29.12 -1.33 5.64
C ARG A 143 27.63 -1.65 5.73
N ALA A 144 27.25 -2.68 6.50
CA ALA A 144 25.84 -3.04 6.72
C ALA A 144 25.07 -1.94 7.44
N ILE A 145 25.67 -1.29 8.44
CA ILE A 145 25.06 -0.15 9.15
C ILE A 145 24.76 0.99 8.18
N PHE A 146 25.73 1.36 7.33
CA PHE A 146 25.56 2.43 6.35
C PHE A 146 24.40 2.14 5.38
N TYR A 147 24.41 0.98 4.72
CA TYR A 147 23.36 0.66 3.74
C TYR A 147 21.99 0.42 4.38
N THR A 148 21.93 -0.06 5.62
CA THR A 148 20.67 -0.15 6.38
C THR A 148 20.10 1.24 6.67
N ALA A 149 20.94 2.20 7.07
CA ALA A 149 20.51 3.58 7.28
C ALA A 149 20.04 4.25 5.98
N LEU A 150 20.76 4.02 4.87
CA LEU A 150 20.35 4.51 3.56
C LEU A 150 19.01 3.90 3.11
N TYR A 151 18.83 2.58 3.27
CA TYR A 151 17.57 1.89 3.01
C TYR A 151 16.42 2.52 3.79
N HIS A 152 16.56 2.72 5.10
CA HIS A 152 15.52 3.36 5.93
C HIS A 152 15.19 4.79 5.46
N SER A 153 16.18 5.54 4.96
CA SER A 153 15.97 6.89 4.43
C SER A 153 15.15 6.92 3.14
N LEU A 154 15.04 5.79 2.43
CA LEU A 154 14.33 5.67 1.16
C LEU A 154 12.97 4.96 1.29
N THR A 155 12.58 4.47 2.48
CA THR A 155 11.33 3.71 2.68
C THR A 155 10.08 4.58 2.72
N VAL A 156 10.19 5.83 3.10
CA VAL A 156 9.09 6.82 3.13
C VAL A 156 9.58 8.14 2.57
N PRO A 157 8.72 8.97 1.98
CA PRO A 157 7.27 8.85 1.75
C PRO A 157 6.86 7.75 0.78
N ASN A 158 5.66 7.20 0.96
CA ASN A 158 5.12 6.13 0.13
C ASN A 158 4.36 6.68 -1.08
N LEU A 159 4.40 5.96 -2.19
CA LEU A 159 3.55 6.24 -3.34
C LEU A 159 2.08 6.00 -2.99
N ALA A 160 1.22 6.96 -3.32
CA ALA A 160 -0.22 6.93 -3.02
C ALA A 160 -1.10 7.13 -4.26
N THR A 161 -0.52 7.13 -5.45
CA THR A 161 -1.22 7.20 -6.73
C THR A 161 -1.42 5.79 -7.26
N ASP A 162 -2.64 5.48 -7.69
CA ASP A 162 -2.95 4.24 -8.40
C ASP A 162 -2.34 4.24 -9.81
N VAL A 163 -2.24 3.07 -10.44
CA VAL A 163 -1.64 2.90 -11.78
C VAL A 163 -2.36 3.67 -12.88
N ASP A 164 -3.60 4.08 -12.66
CA ASP A 164 -4.40 4.92 -13.56
C ASP A 164 -4.24 6.43 -13.29
N GLY A 165 -3.42 6.81 -12.31
CA GLY A 165 -3.14 8.19 -11.93
C GLY A 165 -4.12 8.78 -10.91
N ARG A 166 -5.15 8.04 -10.46
CA ARG A 166 -6.06 8.52 -9.42
C ARG A 166 -5.39 8.47 -8.03
N TYR A 167 -5.80 9.38 -7.17
CA TYR A 167 -5.39 9.41 -5.76
C TYR A 167 -6.48 10.04 -4.89
N ARG A 168 -6.46 9.77 -3.60
CA ARG A 168 -7.31 10.45 -2.62
C ARG A 168 -6.58 11.66 -2.06
N GLY A 169 -7.23 12.83 -2.15
CA GLY A 169 -6.71 14.08 -1.60
C GLY A 169 -6.87 14.18 -0.08
N THR A 170 -6.29 15.24 0.51
CA THR A 170 -6.50 15.59 1.93
C THR A 170 -7.93 16.05 2.23
N ASP A 171 -8.69 16.42 1.20
CA ASP A 171 -10.13 16.71 1.22
C ASP A 171 -10.99 15.44 1.15
N LEU A 172 -10.38 14.26 1.21
CA LEU A 172 -10.98 12.93 1.05
C LEU A 172 -11.64 12.68 -0.32
N GLN A 173 -11.52 13.62 -1.27
CA GLN A 173 -12.03 13.45 -2.62
C GLN A 173 -11.04 12.69 -3.51
N ILE A 174 -11.57 12.05 -4.55
CA ILE A 174 -10.74 11.38 -5.55
C ILE A 174 -10.38 12.39 -6.65
N HIS A 175 -9.08 12.48 -6.89
CA HIS A 175 -8.50 13.35 -7.89
C HIS A 175 -7.80 12.54 -8.98
N GLN A 176 -7.71 13.12 -10.18
CA GLN A 176 -6.88 12.62 -11.26
C GLN A 176 -5.56 13.38 -11.26
N GLY A 177 -4.46 12.68 -11.03
CA GLY A 177 -3.10 13.21 -11.08
C GLY A 177 -2.38 12.90 -12.38
N ASP A 178 -1.15 13.39 -12.45
CA ASP A 178 -0.19 13.11 -13.51
C ASP A 178 0.72 11.96 -13.04
N LEU A 179 0.89 10.91 -13.86
CA LEU A 179 1.78 9.78 -13.56
C LEU A 179 3.26 10.22 -13.49
N ASP A 180 3.63 11.29 -14.19
CA ASP A 180 4.98 11.87 -14.10
C ASP A 180 5.18 12.69 -12.81
N SER A 181 4.10 13.02 -12.11
CA SER A 181 4.11 13.71 -10.81
C SER A 181 3.17 13.02 -9.81
N PRO A 182 3.49 11.80 -9.40
CA PRO A 182 2.61 11.01 -8.56
C PRO A 182 2.44 11.62 -7.17
N ARG A 183 1.33 11.25 -6.52
CA ARG A 183 1.07 11.62 -5.12
C ARG A 183 1.83 10.70 -4.18
N TYR A 184 2.43 11.31 -3.17
CA TYR A 184 3.06 10.61 -2.06
C TYR A 184 2.33 10.90 -0.75
N THR A 185 2.45 9.98 0.19
CA THR A 185 1.87 10.10 1.53
C THR A 185 2.89 9.75 2.61
N VAL A 186 2.48 10.00 3.86
CA VAL A 186 3.28 9.83 5.08
C VAL A 186 4.46 10.81 5.10
N PHE A 187 4.17 12.10 4.94
CA PHE A 187 5.15 13.15 5.20
C PHE A 187 5.17 13.50 6.69
N SER A 188 6.35 13.46 7.31
CA SER A 188 6.61 13.93 8.67
C SER A 188 7.75 14.92 8.64
N LEU A 189 7.45 16.15 8.23
CA LEU A 189 8.47 17.16 7.90
C LEU A 189 9.32 17.55 9.10
N TRP A 190 8.75 17.57 10.30
CA TRP A 190 9.48 17.93 11.52
C TRP A 190 10.56 16.89 11.91
N ASP A 191 10.44 15.65 11.43
CA ASP A 191 11.46 14.62 11.58
C ASP A 191 12.51 14.68 10.47
N THR A 192 12.09 14.93 9.22
CA THR A 192 12.89 14.68 8.02
C THR A 192 13.61 15.89 7.46
N PHE A 193 13.26 17.12 7.91
CA PHE A 193 13.78 18.38 7.34
C PHE A 193 15.29 18.56 7.50
N ARG A 194 15.90 18.00 8.54
CA ARG A 194 17.32 18.20 8.85
C ARG A 194 18.26 17.32 8.03
N ALA A 195 17.84 16.09 7.73
CA ALA A 195 18.73 15.10 7.12
C ALA A 195 18.13 14.44 5.89
N THR A 196 16.95 13.82 6.00
CA THR A 196 16.37 13.03 4.91
C THR A 196 16.09 13.86 3.66
N HIS A 197 15.40 15.00 3.78
CA HIS A 197 15.14 15.86 2.63
C HIS A 197 16.40 16.46 2.01
N PRO A 198 17.38 17.01 2.79
CA PRO A 198 18.67 17.39 2.23
C PRO A 198 19.41 16.26 1.51
N LEU A 199 19.37 15.03 2.03
CA LEU A 199 19.95 13.86 1.38
C LEU A 199 19.23 13.56 0.05
N LEU A 200 17.89 13.54 0.06
CA LEU A 200 17.09 13.27 -1.14
C LEU A 200 17.26 14.35 -2.21
N ASN A 201 17.51 15.60 -1.85
CA ASN A 201 17.84 16.65 -2.83
C ASN A 201 19.09 16.31 -3.66
N VAL A 202 20.01 15.55 -3.08
CA VAL A 202 21.24 15.15 -3.77
C VAL A 202 21.04 13.83 -4.53
N LEU A 203 20.37 12.86 -3.91
CA LEU A 203 20.23 11.51 -4.46
C LEU A 203 19.05 11.36 -5.44
N GLU A 204 17.96 12.09 -5.17
CA GLU A 204 16.66 11.95 -5.83
C GLU A 204 16.07 13.34 -6.15
N PRO A 205 16.74 14.18 -6.93
CA PRO A 205 16.27 15.57 -7.17
C PRO A 205 14.89 15.60 -7.82
N GLU A 206 14.61 14.70 -8.76
CA GLU A 206 13.30 14.60 -9.42
C GLU A 206 12.18 14.23 -8.43
N ARG A 207 12.43 13.26 -7.54
CA ARG A 207 11.49 12.88 -6.47
C ARG A 207 11.27 14.03 -5.50
N THR A 208 12.31 14.79 -5.18
CA THR A 208 12.17 15.98 -4.32
C THR A 208 11.29 17.04 -4.98
N GLU A 209 11.41 17.27 -6.29
CA GLU A 209 10.51 18.16 -7.01
C GLU A 209 9.05 17.68 -6.95
N GLN A 210 8.81 16.37 -7.09
CA GLN A 210 7.48 15.78 -6.94
C GLN A 210 6.93 16.00 -5.53
N PHE A 211 7.73 15.87 -4.48
CA PHE A 211 7.31 16.17 -3.10
C PHE A 211 6.89 17.64 -2.94
N ILE A 212 7.65 18.59 -3.50
CA ILE A 212 7.31 20.01 -3.46
C ILE A 212 5.98 20.27 -4.16
N ARG A 213 5.75 19.68 -5.34
CA ARG A 213 4.47 19.77 -6.04
C ARG A 213 3.33 19.21 -5.18
N ASN A 214 3.54 18.06 -4.52
CA ASN A 214 2.55 17.49 -3.60
C ASN A 214 2.19 18.46 -2.46
N PHE A 215 3.16 19.15 -1.86
CA PHE A 215 2.87 20.15 -0.81
C PHE A 215 2.09 21.35 -1.34
N MET A 216 2.39 21.80 -2.56
CA MET A 216 1.62 22.87 -3.20
C MET A 216 0.16 22.47 -3.44
N ASP A 217 -0.07 21.25 -3.93
CA ASP A 217 -1.40 20.72 -4.17
C ASP A 217 -2.18 20.53 -2.86
N MET A 218 -1.54 20.00 -1.80
CA MET A 218 -2.14 19.89 -0.47
C MET A 218 -2.56 21.26 0.07
N HIS A 219 -1.73 22.28 -0.11
CA HIS A 219 -2.05 23.63 0.32
C HIS A 219 -3.26 24.20 -0.46
N LEU A 220 -3.29 23.99 -1.77
CA LEU A 220 -4.40 24.47 -2.60
C LEU A 220 -5.71 23.76 -2.29
N SER A 221 -5.70 22.47 -1.99
CA SER A 221 -6.91 21.70 -1.62
C SER A 221 -7.49 22.10 -0.26
N LEU A 222 -6.69 22.72 0.62
CA LEU A 222 -7.16 23.20 1.93
C LEU A 222 -7.76 24.64 1.89
N ILE A 223 -7.60 25.36 0.77
CA ILE A 223 -8.08 26.75 0.62
C ILE A 223 -9.48 26.80 -0.03
N HIS A 224 -9.93 25.73 -0.62
CA HIS A 224 -11.23 25.58 -1.27
C HIS A 224 -12.18 24.71 -0.47
#